data_a42df8be9fa2acb14bdd1ea8120d448c
#
_entry.id   a42df8be9fa2acb14bdd1ea8120d448c
#
_cell.length_a   1.000
_cell.length_b   1.000
_cell.length_c   1.000
_cell.angle_alpha   90.00
_cell.angle_beta   90.00
_cell.angle_gamma   90.00
#
_symmetry.space_group_name_H-M   'P 1'
#
loop_
_entity.id
_entity.type
_entity.pdbx_description
1 polymer ?
#
loop_
_entity_poly.entity_id
_entity_poly.type
_entity_poly.pdbx_seq_one_letter_code
_entity_poly.pdbx_strand_id
1 'polypeptide(L)'
;MSARFSGQVAVVAGGTGGLGQAVSLAFLEEGATVVVTYRKREEFERVQRAAGQNGPRLDGYEVNVTDEADVSRLIANVLTHHGRLDSLVNTVGGYAGGVQLWEVETKVFDQMLALNLRSGYALSRAAARAMLQQGRGAIVNVAGKAAVDHAAGAAAYAASKAAAVAMLDSLAAEVKGRGVRVNSILPSIIDTEANRRAMPTADFATWPKPEDIARVILFLCSDEAKVVHGAAIPVYGET
;
A
#
# COMPACT_ATOMS: atom_id res chain seq x y z
N MET A 1 -26.89 5.31 -3.78
CA MET A 1 -26.22 4.84 -2.53
C MET A 1 -25.22 5.91 -2.14
N SER A 2 -25.12 6.26 -0.84
CA SER A 2 -24.11 7.23 -0.37
C SER A 2 -22.71 6.64 -0.65
N ALA A 3 -21.82 7.44 -1.21
CA ALA A 3 -20.44 7.04 -1.46
C ALA A 3 -19.75 6.72 -0.11
N ARG A 4 -19.22 5.51 0.02
CA ARG A 4 -18.74 4.90 1.28
C ARG A 4 -17.64 5.70 2.00
N PHE A 5 -16.83 6.46 1.23
CA PHE A 5 -15.73 7.27 1.72
C PHE A 5 -15.96 8.78 1.54
N SER A 6 -17.22 9.21 1.37
CA SER A 6 -17.54 10.64 1.23
C SER A 6 -17.03 11.45 2.43
N GLY A 7 -16.28 12.53 2.16
CA GLY A 7 -15.68 13.39 3.19
C GLY A 7 -14.49 12.77 3.94
N GLN A 8 -13.98 11.61 3.50
CA GLN A 8 -12.78 10.98 4.03
C GLN A 8 -11.56 11.26 3.15
N VAL A 9 -10.38 11.21 3.74
CA VAL A 9 -9.09 11.43 3.08
C VAL A 9 -8.26 10.14 3.14
N ALA A 10 -7.89 9.63 1.96
CA ALA A 10 -7.05 8.45 1.81
C ALA A 10 -5.68 8.82 1.21
N VAL A 11 -4.61 8.44 1.89
CA VAL A 11 -3.24 8.49 1.33
C VAL A 11 -2.92 7.12 0.73
N VAL A 12 -2.58 7.10 -0.56
CA VAL A 12 -2.14 5.90 -1.28
C VAL A 12 -0.68 6.09 -1.68
N ALA A 13 0.23 5.54 -0.88
CA ALA A 13 1.65 5.56 -1.19
C ALA A 13 1.93 4.60 -2.36
N GLY A 14 2.62 5.09 -3.39
CA GLY A 14 2.78 4.35 -4.65
C GLY A 14 1.52 4.34 -5.50
N GLY A 15 0.63 5.32 -5.32
CA GLY A 15 -0.68 5.41 -5.98
C GLY A 15 -0.65 5.53 -7.50
N THR A 16 0.53 5.63 -8.12
CA THR A 16 0.72 5.67 -9.58
C THR A 16 1.17 4.33 -10.17
N GLY A 17 1.53 3.35 -9.33
CA GLY A 17 1.87 1.98 -9.77
C GLY A 17 0.63 1.15 -10.12
N GLY A 18 0.85 -0.05 -10.67
CA GLY A 18 -0.25 -0.90 -11.19
C GLY A 18 -1.38 -1.16 -10.18
N LEU A 19 -1.05 -1.63 -8.97
CA LEU A 19 -2.04 -1.79 -7.90
C LEU A 19 -2.47 -0.43 -7.32
N GLY A 20 -1.50 0.47 -7.08
CA GLY A 20 -1.77 1.77 -6.45
C GLY A 20 -2.76 2.62 -7.24
N GLN A 21 -2.68 2.59 -8.57
CA GLN A 21 -3.64 3.28 -9.45
C GLN A 21 -5.06 2.73 -9.28
N ALA A 22 -5.23 1.40 -9.29
CA ALA A 22 -6.54 0.78 -9.09
C ALA A 22 -7.13 1.15 -7.72
N VAL A 23 -6.32 1.13 -6.66
CA VAL A 23 -6.73 1.54 -5.31
C VAL A 23 -7.14 3.01 -5.29
N SER A 24 -6.33 3.89 -5.90
CA SER A 24 -6.61 5.32 -5.92
C SER A 24 -7.92 5.64 -6.64
N LEU A 25 -8.14 5.04 -7.81
CA LEU A 25 -9.36 5.22 -8.58
C LEU A 25 -10.59 4.67 -7.83
N ALA A 26 -10.48 3.51 -7.20
CA ALA A 26 -11.57 2.93 -6.43
C ALA A 26 -11.98 3.82 -5.23
N PHE A 27 -11.02 4.40 -4.51
CA PHE A 27 -11.33 5.38 -3.45
C PHE A 27 -12.03 6.63 -3.98
N LEU A 28 -11.58 7.16 -5.14
CA LEU A 28 -12.23 8.32 -5.78
C LEU A 28 -13.67 8.01 -6.20
N GLU A 29 -13.92 6.83 -6.76
CA GLU A 29 -15.26 6.37 -7.15
C GLU A 29 -16.20 6.28 -5.94
N GLU A 30 -15.67 5.86 -4.79
CA GLU A 30 -16.39 5.75 -3.52
C GLU A 30 -16.42 7.07 -2.72
N GLY A 31 -16.05 8.19 -3.33
CA GLY A 31 -16.26 9.53 -2.78
C GLY A 31 -15.13 10.11 -1.93
N ALA A 32 -14.01 9.42 -1.76
CA ALA A 32 -12.87 9.94 -1.01
C ALA A 32 -12.17 11.10 -1.72
N THR A 33 -11.50 11.94 -0.95
CA THR A 33 -10.35 12.71 -1.42
C THR A 33 -9.11 11.81 -1.33
N VAL A 34 -8.35 11.71 -2.41
CA VAL A 34 -7.20 10.81 -2.50
C VAL A 34 -5.93 11.59 -2.69
N VAL A 35 -4.94 11.29 -1.88
CA VAL A 35 -3.58 11.83 -1.98
C VAL A 35 -2.65 10.70 -2.38
N VAL A 36 -2.00 10.81 -3.55
CA VAL A 36 -1.05 9.80 -4.02
C VAL A 36 0.38 10.27 -3.90
N THR A 37 1.31 9.34 -3.65
CA THR A 37 2.73 9.62 -3.84
C THR A 37 3.20 9.08 -5.17
N TYR A 38 4.10 9.82 -5.83
CA TYR A 38 4.71 9.43 -7.10
C TYR A 38 6.22 9.73 -7.10
N ARG A 39 6.93 9.15 -8.07
CA ARG A 39 8.36 9.39 -8.34
C ARG A 39 8.57 10.17 -9.63
N LYS A 40 7.62 10.09 -10.57
CA LYS A 40 7.66 10.75 -11.87
C LYS A 40 6.34 11.45 -12.12
N ARG A 41 6.41 12.71 -12.50
CA ARG A 41 5.24 13.55 -12.73
C ARG A 41 4.29 12.96 -13.78
N GLU A 42 4.84 12.37 -14.83
CA GLU A 42 4.06 11.78 -15.92
C GLU A 42 3.20 10.60 -15.46
N GLU A 43 3.66 9.87 -14.41
CA GLU A 43 2.87 8.79 -13.82
C GLU A 43 1.64 9.34 -13.08
N PHE A 44 1.80 10.44 -12.35
CA PHE A 44 0.69 11.12 -11.69
C PHE A 44 -0.32 11.66 -12.69
N GLU A 45 0.15 12.35 -13.75
CA GLU A 45 -0.73 12.89 -14.80
C GLU A 45 -1.54 11.81 -15.52
N ARG A 46 -1.00 10.60 -15.63
CA ARG A 46 -1.72 9.45 -16.16
C ARG A 46 -2.88 9.03 -15.26
N VAL A 47 -2.65 8.96 -13.94
CA VAL A 47 -3.70 8.68 -12.97
C VAL A 47 -4.75 9.79 -12.94
N GLN A 48 -4.32 11.04 -13.02
CA GLN A 48 -5.21 12.20 -13.05
C GLN A 48 -6.13 12.17 -14.28
N ARG A 49 -5.62 11.80 -15.45
CA ARG A 49 -6.47 11.59 -16.64
C ARG A 49 -7.44 10.43 -16.46
N ALA A 50 -7.00 9.32 -15.85
CA ALA A 50 -7.85 8.17 -15.58
C ALA A 50 -8.96 8.48 -14.55
N ALA A 51 -8.71 9.39 -13.60
CA ALA A 51 -9.70 9.82 -12.62
C ALA A 51 -10.87 10.61 -13.24
N GLY A 52 -10.70 11.19 -14.44
CA GLY A 52 -11.75 11.89 -15.17
C GLY A 52 -12.44 12.98 -14.34
N GLN A 53 -13.75 12.90 -14.19
CA GLN A 53 -14.55 13.85 -13.40
C GLN A 53 -14.22 13.82 -11.88
N ASN A 54 -13.58 12.77 -11.38
CA ASN A 54 -13.13 12.66 -10.00
C ASN A 54 -11.76 13.34 -9.77
N GLY A 55 -11.08 13.80 -10.83
CA GLY A 55 -9.77 14.45 -10.78
C GLY A 55 -9.65 15.60 -9.77
N PRO A 56 -10.66 16.45 -9.54
CA PRO A 56 -10.61 17.50 -8.51
C PRO A 56 -10.45 16.99 -7.07
N ARG A 57 -10.67 15.70 -6.81
CA ARG A 57 -10.46 15.05 -5.51
C ARG A 57 -9.16 14.24 -5.45
N LEU A 58 -8.29 14.37 -6.44
CA LEU A 58 -7.01 13.68 -6.53
C LEU A 58 -5.86 14.67 -6.41
N ASP A 59 -5.09 14.58 -5.32
CA ASP A 59 -3.84 15.30 -5.13
C ASP A 59 -2.64 14.38 -5.28
N GLY A 60 -1.50 14.94 -5.70
CA GLY A 60 -0.27 14.18 -5.89
C GLY A 60 0.94 14.89 -5.33
N TYR A 61 1.79 14.14 -4.64
CA TYR A 61 3.06 14.63 -4.10
C TYR A 61 4.23 13.76 -4.57
N GLU A 62 5.29 14.42 -5.01
CA GLU A 62 6.56 13.76 -5.25
C GLU A 62 7.25 13.52 -3.92
N VAL A 63 7.38 12.24 -3.53
CA VAL A 63 7.88 11.86 -2.20
C VAL A 63 8.79 10.64 -2.30
N ASN A 64 9.94 10.71 -1.65
CA ASN A 64 10.72 9.54 -1.36
C ASN A 64 10.20 8.88 -0.06
N VAL A 65 9.34 7.89 -0.18
CA VAL A 65 8.70 7.23 0.97
C VAL A 65 9.66 6.39 1.84
N THR A 66 10.94 6.25 1.43
CA THR A 66 11.98 5.65 2.27
C THR A 66 12.70 6.68 3.15
N ASP A 67 12.42 7.97 2.95
CA ASP A 67 12.92 9.09 3.74
C ASP A 67 11.85 9.55 4.75
N GLU A 68 12.19 9.49 6.04
CA GLU A 68 11.24 9.81 7.12
C GLU A 68 10.86 11.31 7.14
N ALA A 69 11.76 12.19 6.72
CA ALA A 69 11.48 13.63 6.67
C ALA A 69 10.51 13.95 5.55
N ASP A 70 10.67 13.33 4.37
CA ASP A 70 9.75 13.46 3.24
C ASP A 70 8.35 12.96 3.59
N VAL A 71 8.26 11.79 4.23
CA VAL A 71 6.98 11.23 4.69
C VAL A 71 6.34 12.11 5.76
N SER A 72 7.11 12.64 6.71
CA SER A 72 6.59 13.53 7.74
C SER A 72 6.01 14.80 7.13
N ARG A 73 6.68 15.39 6.12
CA ARG A 73 6.15 16.55 5.37
C ARG A 73 4.88 16.20 4.59
N LEU A 74 4.83 15.03 3.96
CA LEU A 74 3.61 14.56 3.29
C LEU A 74 2.42 14.55 4.24
N ILE A 75 2.54 13.88 5.39
CA ILE A 75 1.43 13.76 6.34
C ILE A 75 1.06 15.12 6.93
N ALA A 76 2.03 15.99 7.22
CA ALA A 76 1.75 17.36 7.66
C ALA A 76 0.98 18.16 6.59
N ASN A 77 1.35 18.05 5.33
CA ASN A 77 0.65 18.69 4.21
C ASN A 77 -0.79 18.17 4.08
N VAL A 78 -0.99 16.85 4.19
CA VAL A 78 -2.34 16.25 4.16
C VAL A 78 -3.21 16.82 5.28
N LEU A 79 -2.71 16.89 6.50
CA LEU A 79 -3.46 17.43 7.64
C LEU A 79 -3.73 18.93 7.49
N THR A 80 -2.77 19.70 6.94
CA THR A 80 -2.94 21.15 6.73
C THR A 80 -3.99 21.44 5.66
N HIS A 81 -4.00 20.70 4.55
CA HIS A 81 -4.90 20.97 3.42
C HIS A 81 -6.27 20.32 3.57
N HIS A 82 -6.36 19.15 4.21
CA HIS A 82 -7.60 18.38 4.30
C HIS A 82 -8.12 18.22 5.72
N GLY A 83 -7.36 18.61 6.74
CA GLY A 83 -7.76 18.57 8.15
C GLY A 83 -7.85 17.17 8.78
N ARG A 84 -7.62 16.11 8.00
CA ARG A 84 -7.78 14.71 8.44
C ARG A 84 -7.00 13.71 7.61
N LEU A 85 -6.80 12.51 8.16
CA LEU A 85 -6.27 11.35 7.48
C LEU A 85 -7.04 10.11 7.95
N ASP A 86 -7.88 9.53 7.09
CA ASP A 86 -8.74 8.39 7.46
C ASP A 86 -8.16 7.05 7.06
N SER A 87 -7.49 7.00 5.91
CA SER A 87 -6.89 5.78 5.39
C SER A 87 -5.47 6.01 4.91
N LEU A 88 -4.56 5.11 5.28
CA LEU A 88 -3.24 4.97 4.66
C LEU A 88 -3.17 3.60 3.98
N VAL A 89 -2.90 3.60 2.69
CA VAL A 89 -2.60 2.38 1.94
C VAL A 89 -1.17 2.46 1.41
N ASN A 90 -0.32 1.52 1.85
CA ASN A 90 1.04 1.39 1.34
C ASN A 90 1.10 0.32 0.24
N THR A 91 1.19 0.75 -1.01
CA THR A 91 1.38 -0.14 -2.17
C THR A 91 2.83 -0.14 -2.68
N VAL A 92 3.72 0.60 -2.01
CA VAL A 92 5.13 0.66 -2.38
C VAL A 92 5.81 -0.67 -2.09
N GLY A 93 6.57 -1.14 -3.05
CA GLY A 93 7.38 -2.33 -2.92
C GLY A 93 8.18 -2.61 -4.18
N GLY A 94 9.07 -3.57 -4.07
CA GLY A 94 9.89 -4.04 -5.18
C GLY A 94 10.16 -5.52 -5.03
N TYR A 95 10.57 -6.15 -6.11
CA TYR A 95 10.97 -7.56 -6.15
C TYR A 95 12.39 -7.67 -6.67
N ALA A 96 13.18 -8.52 -6.03
CA ALA A 96 14.42 -9.06 -6.54
C ALA A 96 14.51 -10.53 -6.14
N GLY A 97 14.80 -11.39 -7.10
CA GLY A 97 14.89 -12.84 -6.89
C GLY A 97 15.62 -13.52 -8.04
N GLY A 98 15.65 -14.87 -8.03
CA GLY A 98 16.36 -15.68 -9.01
C GLY A 98 17.84 -15.92 -8.66
N VAL A 99 18.30 -15.46 -7.47
CA VAL A 99 19.68 -15.59 -7.02
C VAL A 99 19.72 -16.31 -5.68
N GLN A 100 20.61 -17.28 -5.53
CA GLN A 100 20.78 -18.01 -4.27
C GLN A 100 21.30 -17.07 -3.17
N LEU A 101 20.90 -17.32 -1.91
CA LEU A 101 21.20 -16.42 -0.79
C LEU A 101 22.69 -16.06 -0.66
N TRP A 102 23.57 -17.03 -0.86
CA TRP A 102 25.02 -16.83 -0.74
C TRP A 102 25.65 -16.05 -1.91
N GLU A 103 24.88 -15.76 -2.96
CA GLU A 103 25.28 -14.96 -4.12
C GLU A 103 24.57 -13.59 -4.16
N VAL A 104 23.61 -13.34 -3.24
CA VAL A 104 22.90 -12.07 -3.20
C VAL A 104 23.85 -10.95 -2.78
N GLU A 105 23.99 -9.93 -3.63
CA GLU A 105 24.74 -8.74 -3.29
C GLU A 105 24.07 -7.97 -2.13
N THR A 106 24.86 -7.48 -1.18
CA THR A 106 24.39 -6.69 -0.04
C THR A 106 23.51 -5.51 -0.51
N LYS A 107 23.89 -4.86 -1.61
CA LYS A 107 23.10 -3.75 -2.19
C LYS A 107 21.67 -4.16 -2.55
N VAL A 108 21.48 -5.37 -3.09
CA VAL A 108 20.14 -5.90 -3.43
C VAL A 108 19.34 -6.17 -2.16
N PHE A 109 19.99 -6.77 -1.15
CA PHE A 109 19.38 -7.01 0.15
C PHE A 109 18.91 -5.69 0.79
N ASP A 110 19.78 -4.68 0.87
CA ASP A 110 19.46 -3.36 1.43
C ASP A 110 18.35 -2.67 0.65
N GLN A 111 18.33 -2.80 -0.69
CA GLN A 111 17.28 -2.25 -1.53
C GLN A 111 15.92 -2.90 -1.22
N MET A 112 15.85 -4.21 -1.03
CA MET A 112 14.61 -4.90 -0.65
C MET A 112 14.11 -4.43 0.71
N LEU A 113 14.99 -4.30 1.70
CA LEU A 113 14.64 -3.74 3.01
C LEU A 113 14.16 -2.28 2.91
N ALA A 114 14.84 -1.45 2.12
CA ALA A 114 14.45 -0.05 1.93
C ALA A 114 13.05 0.07 1.32
N LEU A 115 12.79 -0.65 0.22
CA LEU A 115 11.51 -0.54 -0.50
C LEU A 115 10.34 -1.22 0.22
N ASN A 116 10.55 -2.40 0.80
CA ASN A 116 9.44 -3.21 1.32
C ASN A 116 9.21 -3.04 2.83
N LEU A 117 10.23 -2.65 3.61
CA LEU A 117 10.14 -2.49 5.06
C LEU A 117 10.23 -1.03 5.48
N ARG A 118 11.30 -0.30 5.13
CA ARG A 118 11.52 1.07 5.59
C ARG A 118 10.43 2.03 5.11
N SER A 119 9.93 1.87 3.88
CA SER A 119 8.80 2.66 3.38
C SER A 119 7.55 2.47 4.23
N GLY A 120 7.21 1.20 4.54
CA GLY A 120 6.10 0.85 5.43
C GLY A 120 6.26 1.41 6.83
N TYR A 121 7.48 1.35 7.39
CA TYR A 121 7.81 1.93 8.68
C TYR A 121 7.58 3.45 8.70
N ALA A 122 8.18 4.19 7.78
CA ALA A 122 8.08 5.64 7.75
C ALA A 122 6.62 6.11 7.59
N LEU A 123 5.89 5.50 6.64
CA LEU A 123 4.49 5.82 6.37
C LEU A 123 3.59 5.49 7.57
N SER A 124 3.69 4.26 8.09
CA SER A 124 2.81 3.82 9.19
C SER A 124 3.08 4.57 10.48
N ARG A 125 4.34 4.87 10.80
CA ARG A 125 4.72 5.69 11.96
C ARG A 125 4.13 7.09 11.90
N ALA A 126 4.22 7.76 10.76
CA ALA A 126 3.70 9.12 10.60
C ALA A 126 2.17 9.14 10.61
N ALA A 127 1.51 8.22 9.87
CA ALA A 127 0.07 8.12 9.82
C ALA A 127 -0.54 7.71 11.16
N ALA A 128 0.03 6.72 11.86
CA ALA A 128 -0.46 6.29 13.17
C ALA A 128 -0.48 7.43 14.19
N ARG A 129 0.55 8.29 14.21
CA ARG A 129 0.56 9.48 15.09
C ARG A 129 -0.63 10.41 14.81
N ALA A 130 -0.88 10.72 13.54
CA ALA A 130 -1.99 11.56 13.13
C ALA A 130 -3.35 10.92 13.47
N MET A 131 -3.52 9.65 13.13
CA MET A 131 -4.75 8.90 13.36
C MET A 131 -5.06 8.71 14.85
N LEU A 132 -4.03 8.50 15.69
CA LEU A 132 -4.20 8.40 17.15
C LEU A 132 -4.62 9.72 17.78
N GLN A 133 -4.14 10.85 17.29
CA GLN A 133 -4.62 12.18 17.72
C GLN A 133 -6.06 12.44 17.26
N GLN A 134 -6.41 11.95 16.07
CA GLN A 134 -7.77 12.05 15.52
C GLN A 134 -8.76 11.07 16.20
N GLY A 135 -8.26 9.99 16.85
CA GLY A 135 -9.05 8.94 17.47
C GLY A 135 -9.67 7.95 16.48
N ARG A 136 -9.26 7.97 15.20
CA ARG A 136 -9.76 7.08 14.14
C ARG A 136 -8.77 6.95 12.99
N GLY A 137 -8.80 5.81 12.31
CA GLY A 137 -8.04 5.59 11.08
C GLY A 137 -7.91 4.12 10.70
N ALA A 138 -7.49 3.88 9.46
CA ALA A 138 -7.18 2.56 8.95
C ALA A 138 -5.85 2.56 8.17
N ILE A 139 -4.98 1.63 8.51
CA ILE A 139 -3.69 1.42 7.81
C ILE A 139 -3.75 0.05 7.14
N VAL A 140 -3.52 0.01 5.84
CA VAL A 140 -3.41 -1.24 5.07
C VAL A 140 -2.07 -1.27 4.34
N ASN A 141 -1.30 -2.32 4.59
CA ASN A 141 -0.02 -2.53 3.94
C ASN A 141 -0.09 -3.68 2.93
N VAL A 142 0.44 -3.47 1.75
CA VAL A 142 0.58 -4.52 0.73
C VAL A 142 1.91 -5.24 0.94
N ALA A 143 1.84 -6.38 1.62
CA ALA A 143 3.01 -7.23 1.80
C ALA A 143 3.21 -8.16 0.59
N GLY A 144 2.67 -9.36 0.63
CA GLY A 144 2.74 -10.37 -0.43
C GLY A 144 2.81 -11.79 0.12
N LYS A 145 2.46 -12.76 -0.70
CA LYS A 145 2.52 -14.20 -0.38
C LYS A 145 3.89 -14.61 0.16
N ALA A 146 4.97 -13.99 -0.37
CA ALA A 146 6.34 -14.23 0.07
C ALA A 146 6.63 -13.85 1.55
N ALA A 147 5.71 -13.19 2.24
CA ALA A 147 5.85 -12.99 3.69
C ALA A 147 5.63 -14.28 4.50
N VAL A 148 4.96 -15.28 3.93
CA VAL A 148 4.58 -16.54 4.57
C VAL A 148 4.95 -17.78 3.75
N ASP A 149 5.24 -17.62 2.46
CA ASP A 149 5.62 -18.69 1.54
C ASP A 149 6.96 -18.31 0.88
N HIS A 150 8.04 -18.99 1.31
CA HIS A 150 9.41 -18.57 1.06
C HIS A 150 10.02 -19.38 -0.08
N ALA A 151 9.98 -18.87 -1.29
CA ALA A 151 10.57 -19.51 -2.45
C ALA A 151 12.11 -19.43 -2.45
N ALA A 152 12.77 -20.48 -2.95
CA ALA A 152 14.19 -20.47 -3.21
C ALA A 152 14.59 -19.33 -4.16
N GLY A 153 15.74 -18.70 -3.92
CA GLY A 153 16.21 -17.58 -4.73
C GLY A 153 15.54 -16.24 -4.47
N ALA A 154 14.66 -16.13 -3.48
CA ALA A 154 13.95 -14.88 -3.14
C ALA A 154 14.18 -14.42 -1.69
N ALA A 155 15.29 -14.82 -1.07
CA ALA A 155 15.53 -14.64 0.37
C ALA A 155 15.45 -13.18 0.83
N ALA A 156 16.09 -12.23 0.13
CA ALA A 156 16.05 -10.81 0.48
C ALA A 156 14.63 -10.23 0.39
N TYR A 157 13.90 -10.60 -0.66
CA TYR A 157 12.51 -10.20 -0.86
C TYR A 157 11.61 -10.78 0.24
N ALA A 158 11.66 -12.11 0.46
CA ALA A 158 10.85 -12.79 1.47
C ALA A 158 11.12 -12.22 2.87
N ALA A 159 12.38 -12.05 3.27
CA ALA A 159 12.77 -11.45 4.53
C ALA A 159 12.19 -10.04 4.71
N SER A 160 12.27 -9.20 3.66
CA SER A 160 11.74 -7.83 3.71
C SER A 160 10.20 -7.79 3.86
N LYS A 161 9.49 -8.70 3.19
CA LYS A 161 8.03 -8.80 3.26
C LYS A 161 7.56 -9.39 4.60
N ALA A 162 8.24 -10.42 5.10
CA ALA A 162 7.95 -11.00 6.42
C ALA A 162 8.18 -9.97 7.55
N ALA A 163 9.31 -9.24 7.50
CA ALA A 163 9.62 -8.20 8.46
C ALA A 163 8.56 -7.07 8.45
N ALA A 164 8.05 -6.68 7.27
CA ALA A 164 6.99 -5.68 7.16
C ALA A 164 5.69 -6.15 7.83
N VAL A 165 5.30 -7.42 7.65
CA VAL A 165 4.12 -7.99 8.34
C VAL A 165 4.34 -7.97 9.85
N ALA A 166 5.44 -8.51 10.35
CA ALA A 166 5.73 -8.56 11.79
C ALA A 166 5.73 -7.16 12.43
N MET A 167 6.29 -6.16 11.75
CA MET A 167 6.27 -4.76 12.21
C MET A 167 4.83 -4.21 12.31
N LEU A 168 3.99 -4.47 11.32
CA LEU A 168 2.61 -3.98 11.30
C LEU A 168 1.72 -4.72 12.31
N ASP A 169 1.98 -6.00 12.58
CA ASP A 169 1.32 -6.76 13.63
C ASP A 169 1.65 -6.19 15.02
N SER A 170 2.90 -5.80 15.24
CA SER A 170 3.30 -5.09 16.48
C SER A 170 2.58 -3.75 16.59
N LEU A 171 2.54 -2.94 15.52
CA LEU A 171 1.80 -1.68 15.52
C LEU A 171 0.30 -1.91 15.79
N ALA A 172 -0.29 -2.96 15.23
CA ALA A 172 -1.69 -3.31 15.50
C ALA A 172 -1.91 -3.55 16.99
N ALA A 173 -1.03 -4.31 17.65
CA ALA A 173 -1.10 -4.54 19.09
C ALA A 173 -1.01 -3.23 19.90
N GLU A 174 -0.12 -2.31 19.50
CA GLU A 174 0.12 -1.02 20.18
C GLU A 174 -1.09 -0.06 20.08
N VAL A 175 -1.82 -0.09 18.95
CA VAL A 175 -2.96 0.81 18.73
C VAL A 175 -4.32 0.19 19.05
N LYS A 176 -4.34 -1.04 19.57
CA LYS A 176 -5.57 -1.76 19.93
C LYS A 176 -6.44 -0.94 20.88
N GLY A 177 -7.73 -0.81 20.52
CA GLY A 177 -8.70 -0.05 21.33
C GLY A 177 -8.60 1.47 21.22
N ARG A 178 -7.72 1.99 20.34
CA ARG A 178 -7.47 3.43 20.18
C ARG A 178 -8.09 4.04 18.92
N GLY A 179 -9.07 3.35 18.31
CA GLY A 179 -9.79 3.82 17.12
C GLY A 179 -9.02 3.66 15.81
N VAL A 180 -7.81 3.09 15.83
CA VAL A 180 -6.99 2.86 14.65
C VAL A 180 -6.92 1.36 14.36
N ARG A 181 -7.16 0.98 13.09
CA ARG A 181 -7.03 -0.40 12.62
C ARG A 181 -5.81 -0.53 11.72
N VAL A 182 -5.08 -1.62 11.86
CA VAL A 182 -3.89 -1.93 11.06
C VAL A 182 -4.02 -3.35 10.54
N ASN A 183 -3.90 -3.53 9.22
CA ASN A 183 -3.95 -4.83 8.57
C ASN A 183 -2.94 -4.89 7.43
N SER A 184 -2.54 -6.09 7.06
CA SER A 184 -1.74 -6.37 5.88
C SER A 184 -2.53 -7.23 4.90
N ILE A 185 -2.33 -7.06 3.60
CA ILE A 185 -2.77 -8.01 2.59
C ILE A 185 -1.56 -8.71 1.98
N LEU A 186 -1.76 -9.96 1.60
CA LEU A 186 -0.73 -10.84 1.05
C LEU A 186 -1.13 -11.26 -0.38
N PRO A 187 -0.96 -10.39 -1.39
CA PRO A 187 -1.22 -10.82 -2.76
C PRO A 187 -0.19 -11.84 -3.23
N SER A 188 -0.60 -12.71 -4.15
CA SER A 188 0.27 -13.47 -5.00
C SER A 188 0.84 -12.58 -6.12
N ILE A 189 1.06 -13.10 -7.30
CA ILE A 189 1.49 -12.32 -8.46
C ILE A 189 0.29 -11.52 -8.98
N ILE A 190 0.36 -10.21 -8.87
CA ILE A 190 -0.74 -9.32 -9.27
C ILE A 190 -0.72 -9.18 -10.81
N ASP A 191 -1.88 -9.22 -11.44
CA ASP A 191 -2.04 -9.04 -12.88
C ASP A 191 -1.81 -7.57 -13.28
N THR A 192 -0.54 -7.20 -13.34
CA THR A 192 -0.11 -5.87 -13.79
C THR A 192 0.66 -5.97 -15.09
N GLU A 193 0.66 -4.89 -15.88
CA GLU A 193 1.44 -4.82 -17.11
C GLU A 193 2.94 -5.11 -16.87
N ALA A 194 3.49 -4.65 -15.74
CA ALA A 194 4.88 -4.91 -15.36
C ALA A 194 5.14 -6.42 -15.14
N ASN A 195 4.25 -7.11 -14.42
CA ASN A 195 4.37 -8.54 -14.17
C ASN A 195 4.15 -9.37 -15.44
N ARG A 196 3.18 -8.99 -16.29
CA ARG A 196 2.99 -9.64 -17.60
C ARG A 196 4.23 -9.51 -18.48
N ARG A 197 4.90 -8.36 -18.49
CA ARG A 197 6.16 -8.18 -19.23
C ARG A 197 7.31 -9.01 -18.65
N ALA A 198 7.37 -9.14 -17.33
CA ALA A 198 8.40 -9.94 -16.67
C ALA A 198 8.20 -11.44 -16.83
N MET A 199 6.97 -11.90 -16.99
CA MET A 199 6.60 -13.33 -17.09
C MET A 199 5.65 -13.57 -18.28
N PRO A 200 6.09 -13.38 -19.53
CA PRO A 200 5.22 -13.35 -20.70
C PRO A 200 4.57 -14.70 -21.04
N THR A 201 5.06 -15.80 -20.47
CA THR A 201 4.56 -17.16 -20.70
C THR A 201 3.66 -17.68 -19.57
N ALA A 202 3.40 -16.86 -18.53
CA ALA A 202 2.56 -17.26 -17.41
C ALA A 202 1.07 -17.23 -17.78
N ASP A 203 0.28 -18.02 -17.08
CA ASP A 203 -1.17 -17.95 -17.18
C ASP A 203 -1.70 -16.79 -16.33
N PHE A 204 -1.94 -15.64 -16.97
CA PHE A 204 -2.43 -14.44 -16.31
C PHE A 204 -3.87 -14.56 -15.79
N ALA A 205 -4.64 -15.54 -16.27
CA ALA A 205 -6.03 -15.74 -15.84
C ALA A 205 -6.12 -16.13 -14.37
N THR A 206 -5.08 -16.78 -13.83
CA THR A 206 -5.01 -17.20 -12.43
C THR A 206 -4.60 -16.08 -11.47
N TRP A 207 -4.08 -14.97 -11.99
CA TRP A 207 -3.57 -13.87 -11.18
C TRP A 207 -4.68 -12.95 -10.67
N PRO A 208 -4.64 -12.51 -9.40
CA PRO A 208 -5.59 -11.55 -8.89
C PRO A 208 -5.43 -10.20 -9.61
N LYS A 209 -6.56 -9.63 -10.02
CA LYS A 209 -6.58 -8.32 -10.70
C LYS A 209 -6.40 -7.19 -9.68
N PRO A 210 -5.72 -6.08 -10.08
CA PRO A 210 -5.58 -4.91 -9.21
C PRO A 210 -6.91 -4.39 -8.65
N GLU A 211 -7.98 -4.43 -9.45
CA GLU A 211 -9.32 -3.96 -9.08
C GLU A 211 -9.96 -4.85 -8.00
N ASP A 212 -9.74 -6.18 -8.06
CA ASP A 212 -10.24 -7.10 -7.04
C ASP A 212 -9.52 -6.91 -5.71
N ILE A 213 -8.19 -6.74 -5.76
CA ILE A 213 -7.39 -6.42 -4.59
C ILE A 213 -7.79 -5.06 -4.00
N ALA A 214 -8.05 -4.05 -4.85
CA ALA A 214 -8.50 -2.73 -4.41
C ALA A 214 -9.82 -2.82 -3.61
N ARG A 215 -10.78 -3.67 -4.02
CA ARG A 215 -12.03 -3.88 -3.25
C ARG A 215 -11.76 -4.42 -1.84
N VAL A 216 -10.81 -5.35 -1.69
CA VAL A 216 -10.39 -5.86 -0.38
C VAL A 216 -9.75 -4.76 0.46
N ILE A 217 -8.89 -3.93 -0.14
CA ILE A 217 -8.26 -2.80 0.56
C ILE A 217 -9.33 -1.79 1.02
N LEU A 218 -10.27 -1.43 0.15
CA LEU A 218 -11.35 -0.51 0.50
C LEU A 218 -12.22 -1.09 1.63
N PHE A 219 -12.57 -2.38 1.56
CA PHE A 219 -13.27 -3.04 2.67
C PHE A 219 -12.50 -2.87 3.99
N LEU A 220 -11.18 -3.17 4.00
CA LEU A 220 -10.35 -3.05 5.20
C LEU A 220 -10.24 -1.60 5.71
N CYS A 221 -10.34 -0.60 4.83
CA CYS A 221 -10.34 0.80 5.20
C CYS A 221 -11.72 1.29 5.68
N SER A 222 -12.81 0.61 5.36
CA SER A 222 -14.18 1.01 5.68
C SER A 222 -14.63 0.61 7.08
N ASP A 223 -15.74 1.17 7.55
CA ASP A 223 -16.38 0.82 8.82
C ASP A 223 -16.98 -0.60 8.81
N GLU A 224 -17.20 -1.19 7.62
CA GLU A 224 -17.64 -2.58 7.48
C GLU A 224 -16.61 -3.57 8.07
N ALA A 225 -15.33 -3.21 8.04
CA ALA A 225 -14.24 -4.00 8.60
C ALA A 225 -13.89 -3.65 10.05
N LYS A 226 -14.81 -3.05 10.82
CA LYS A 226 -14.55 -2.58 12.20
C LYS A 226 -14.00 -3.65 13.16
N VAL A 227 -14.25 -4.92 12.88
CA VAL A 227 -13.76 -6.06 13.69
C VAL A 227 -12.49 -6.70 13.13
N VAL A 228 -12.00 -6.24 11.95
CA VAL A 228 -10.79 -6.75 11.31
C VAL A 228 -9.61 -5.88 11.70
N HIS A 229 -8.72 -6.43 12.51
CA HIS A 229 -7.56 -5.71 13.06
C HIS A 229 -6.42 -6.69 13.37
N GLY A 230 -5.19 -6.34 13.01
CA GLY A 230 -4.02 -7.20 13.16
C GLY A 230 -4.05 -8.43 12.24
N ALA A 231 -4.70 -8.33 11.09
CA ALA A 231 -4.82 -9.44 10.17
C ALA A 231 -3.82 -9.32 9.00
N ALA A 232 -3.20 -10.45 8.63
CA ALA A 232 -2.48 -10.63 7.38
C ALA A 232 -3.33 -11.49 6.44
N ILE A 233 -4.00 -10.86 5.48
CA ILE A 233 -5.08 -11.46 4.67
C ILE A 233 -4.54 -11.94 3.33
N PRO A 234 -4.61 -13.25 3.02
CA PRO A 234 -4.30 -13.77 1.69
C PRO A 234 -5.26 -13.24 0.62
N VAL A 235 -4.70 -12.78 -0.50
CA VAL A 235 -5.45 -12.34 -1.70
C VAL A 235 -4.77 -12.94 -2.93
N TYR A 236 -4.76 -14.27 -3.01
CA TYR A 236 -3.93 -15.01 -3.94
C TYR A 236 -4.54 -15.18 -5.33
N GLY A 237 -5.87 -14.97 -5.50
CA GLY A 237 -6.57 -15.41 -6.70
C GLY A 237 -6.60 -16.94 -6.74
N GLU A 238 -6.26 -17.50 -7.88
CA GLU A 238 -6.19 -18.96 -8.10
C GLU A 238 -4.74 -19.50 -8.08
N THR A 239 -3.76 -18.72 -7.47
CA THR A 239 -2.32 -19.09 -7.46
C THR A 239 -1.79 -19.46 -6.09
#